data_de56bdd5ee1735367d028983d341b598
#
_entry.id   de56bdd5ee1735367d028983d341b598
#
_cell.length_a   1.000
_cell.length_b   1.000
_cell.length_c   1.000
_cell.angle_alpha   90.00
_cell.angle_beta   90.00
_cell.angle_gamma   90.00
#
_symmetry.space_group_name_H-M   'P 1'
#
loop_
_entity.id
_entity.type
_entity.pdbx_description
1 polymer ?
#
loop_
_entity_poly.entity_id
_entity_poly.type
_entity_poly.pdbx_seq_one_letter_code
_entity_poly.pdbx_strand_id
1 'polypeptide(L)'
;MENNLQSLLKIRYQLDPEDFDFDDSAEAELAEELAEEHYCHEVQLTALLGERGLGPKYYHHETQLQEEWMPFPDGYIDFLVMQIPPGEIVDEIQDELTDRQLESIRTQLAHILETMRKNGYKLVQQHAGYLNYEAQTNKLYLVDLDCLGFSDPESSRSFPIDEESPYVEAFNIWRTPYSKPEQDQKPGMPPPDQPPKKENQRPPKT
;
A
#
# COMPACT_ATOMS: atom_id res chain seq x y z
N MET A 1 24.02 17.12 22.77
CA MET A 1 22.74 17.14 21.99
C MET A 1 22.29 15.70 21.93
N GLU A 2 21.26 15.35 22.66
CA GLU A 2 20.62 14.03 22.53
C GLU A 2 19.94 14.02 21.17
N ASN A 3 20.45 13.21 20.26
CA ASN A 3 19.74 12.88 19.03
C ASN A 3 18.52 12.05 19.45
N ASN A 4 17.35 12.68 19.55
CA ASN A 4 16.07 11.96 19.64
C ASN A 4 15.87 11.17 18.32
N LEU A 5 16.44 9.97 18.27
CA LEU A 5 16.23 9.06 17.17
C LEU A 5 14.82 8.52 17.30
N GLN A 6 13.89 9.07 16.56
CA GLN A 6 12.55 8.50 16.45
C GLN A 6 12.60 7.26 15.56
N SER A 7 11.96 6.20 16.03
CA SER A 7 11.87 4.93 15.30
C SER A 7 10.42 4.46 15.20
N LEU A 8 10.10 3.73 14.16
CA LEU A 8 8.86 2.99 13.99
C LEU A 8 9.07 1.59 14.56
N LEU A 9 8.14 1.17 15.40
CA LEU A 9 8.08 -0.19 15.91
C LEU A 9 6.84 -0.87 15.30
N LYS A 10 7.06 -1.89 14.49
CA LYS A 10 6.02 -2.80 14.01
C LYS A 10 5.97 -4.00 14.94
N ILE A 11 4.77 -4.33 15.40
CA ILE A 11 4.54 -5.45 16.31
C ILE A 11 3.57 -6.41 15.64
N ARG A 12 3.91 -7.69 15.63
CA ARG A 12 3.02 -8.79 15.26
C ARG A 12 2.93 -9.75 16.43
N TYR A 13 1.78 -10.31 16.67
CA TYR A 13 1.60 -11.35 17.69
C TYR A 13 0.68 -12.44 17.15
N GLN A 14 0.98 -13.66 17.55
CA GLN A 14 0.16 -14.83 17.27
C GLN A 14 -1.18 -14.67 17.99
N LEU A 15 -2.26 -14.98 17.31
CA LEU A 15 -3.58 -15.13 17.90
C LEU A 15 -3.83 -16.58 18.25
N ASP A 16 -4.78 -16.83 19.15
CA ASP A 16 -5.16 -18.18 19.52
C ASP A 16 -5.70 -18.92 18.28
N PRO A 17 -5.11 -20.06 17.89
CA PRO A 17 -5.61 -20.86 16.77
C PRO A 17 -7.08 -21.30 16.93
N GLU A 18 -7.57 -21.42 18.19
CA GLU A 18 -8.97 -21.76 18.45
C GLU A 18 -9.97 -20.66 18.04
N ASP A 19 -9.50 -19.43 17.85
CA ASP A 19 -10.31 -18.32 17.35
C ASP A 19 -10.55 -18.37 15.82
N PHE A 20 -9.92 -19.33 15.11
CA PHE A 20 -10.02 -19.50 13.67
C PHE A 20 -10.64 -20.84 13.29
N ASP A 21 -11.40 -20.87 12.21
CA ASP A 21 -12.03 -22.08 11.66
C ASP A 21 -11.00 -22.89 10.84
N PHE A 22 -9.97 -23.45 11.52
CA PHE A 22 -9.08 -24.41 10.88
C PHE A 22 -9.73 -25.79 10.79
N ASP A 23 -9.58 -26.46 9.65
CA ASP A 23 -10.15 -27.79 9.43
C ASP A 23 -9.49 -28.87 10.31
N ASP A 24 -8.19 -28.70 10.61
CA ASP A 24 -7.41 -29.59 11.49
C ASP A 24 -6.16 -28.90 12.06
N SER A 25 -5.46 -29.61 12.95
CA SER A 25 -4.22 -29.08 13.56
C SER A 25 -3.07 -28.88 12.56
N ALA A 26 -3.08 -29.61 11.45
CA ALA A 26 -2.04 -29.48 10.42
C ALA A 26 -2.18 -28.17 9.65
N GLU A 27 -3.42 -27.69 9.48
CA GLU A 27 -3.68 -26.37 8.88
C GLU A 27 -3.21 -25.24 9.80
N ALA A 28 -3.45 -25.36 11.11
CA ALA A 28 -2.96 -24.39 12.09
C ALA A 28 -1.42 -24.34 12.15
N GLU A 29 -0.75 -25.53 12.16
CA GLU A 29 0.71 -25.63 12.11
C GLU A 29 1.28 -25.00 10.83
N LEU A 30 0.66 -25.24 9.68
CA LEU A 30 1.06 -24.63 8.40
C LEU A 30 0.89 -23.11 8.42
N ALA A 31 -0.19 -22.59 9.02
CA ALA A 31 -0.41 -21.16 9.13
C ALA A 31 0.67 -20.48 9.99
N GLU A 32 1.12 -21.15 11.06
CA GLU A 32 2.21 -20.69 11.92
C GLU A 32 3.55 -20.67 11.17
N GLU A 33 3.91 -21.76 10.47
CA GLU A 33 5.12 -21.80 9.63
C GLU A 33 5.12 -20.69 8.57
N LEU A 34 4.01 -20.46 7.90
CA LEU A 34 3.88 -19.39 6.89
C LEU A 34 4.01 -17.99 7.52
N ALA A 35 3.49 -17.79 8.73
CA ALA A 35 3.59 -16.51 9.42
C ALA A 35 5.04 -16.22 9.83
N GLU A 36 5.77 -17.21 10.35
CA GLU A 36 7.20 -17.10 10.69
C GLU A 36 8.05 -16.83 9.43
N GLU A 37 7.83 -17.61 8.36
CA GLU A 37 8.52 -17.40 7.08
C GLU A 37 8.28 -16.00 6.54
N HIS A 38 7.03 -15.54 6.56
CA HIS A 38 6.67 -14.21 6.09
C HIS A 38 7.38 -13.12 6.91
N TYR A 39 7.44 -13.25 8.24
CA TYR A 39 8.16 -12.30 9.08
C TYR A 39 9.66 -12.26 8.77
N CYS A 40 10.31 -13.41 8.66
CA CYS A 40 11.72 -13.50 8.29
C CYS A 40 12.00 -12.79 6.95
N HIS A 41 11.15 -13.00 5.97
CA HIS A 41 11.28 -12.36 4.65
C HIS A 41 11.02 -10.84 4.69
N GLU A 42 10.07 -10.39 5.50
CA GLU A 42 9.84 -8.96 5.71
C GLU A 42 11.06 -8.28 6.33
N VAL A 43 11.67 -8.88 7.36
CA VAL A 43 12.91 -8.40 7.98
C VAL A 43 14.03 -8.29 6.96
N GLN A 44 14.25 -9.37 6.17
CA GLN A 44 15.30 -9.41 5.15
C GLN A 44 15.08 -8.33 4.07
N LEU A 45 13.86 -8.18 3.58
CA LEU A 45 13.54 -7.20 2.56
C LEU A 45 13.62 -5.76 3.10
N THR A 46 13.16 -5.53 4.34
CA THR A 46 13.32 -4.23 5.00
C THR A 46 14.80 -3.84 5.10
N ALA A 47 15.66 -4.76 5.50
CA ALA A 47 17.11 -4.52 5.56
C ALA A 47 17.68 -4.22 4.16
N LEU A 48 17.34 -5.03 3.16
CA LEU A 48 17.78 -4.88 1.77
C LEU A 48 17.39 -3.52 1.17
N LEU A 49 16.11 -3.12 1.31
CA LEU A 49 15.62 -1.85 0.79
C LEU A 49 16.20 -0.67 1.57
N GLY A 50 16.32 -0.79 2.88
CA GLY A 50 16.90 0.23 3.74
C GLY A 50 18.39 0.51 3.42
N GLU A 51 19.20 -0.52 3.19
CA GLU A 51 20.60 -0.39 2.77
C GLU A 51 20.76 0.32 1.43
N ARG A 52 19.82 0.13 0.52
CA ARG A 52 19.79 0.77 -0.81
C ARG A 52 19.08 2.14 -0.79
N GLY A 53 18.52 2.52 0.35
CA GLY A 53 17.75 3.74 0.51
C GLY A 53 16.45 3.75 -0.28
N LEU A 54 15.85 2.59 -0.53
CA LEU A 54 14.59 2.38 -1.23
C LEU A 54 13.41 2.15 -0.28
N GLY A 55 13.70 1.98 1.00
CA GLY A 55 12.76 1.79 2.10
C GLY A 55 13.28 2.38 3.39
N PRO A 56 12.57 2.21 4.51
CA PRO A 56 13.02 2.64 5.83
C PRO A 56 14.31 1.89 6.23
N LYS A 57 15.20 2.60 6.93
CA LYS A 57 16.40 1.95 7.43
C LYS A 57 16.02 0.95 8.52
N TYR A 58 16.45 -0.30 8.35
CA TYR A 58 16.33 -1.34 9.36
C TYR A 58 17.26 -1.05 10.55
N TYR A 59 16.77 -1.29 11.78
CA TYR A 59 17.55 -1.15 13.01
C TYR A 59 17.69 -2.46 13.76
N HIS A 60 16.59 -3.14 14.04
CA HIS A 60 16.58 -4.34 14.88
C HIS A 60 15.31 -5.15 14.64
N HIS A 61 15.35 -6.44 14.95
CA HIS A 61 14.18 -7.30 15.09
C HIS A 61 14.40 -8.30 16.23
N GLU A 62 13.32 -8.76 16.83
CA GLU A 62 13.33 -9.73 17.90
C GLU A 62 12.02 -10.49 17.92
N THR A 63 12.07 -11.77 18.30
CA THR A 63 10.90 -12.60 18.60
C THR A 63 10.95 -13.00 20.06
N GLN A 64 9.83 -12.84 20.76
CA GLN A 64 9.66 -13.20 22.17
C GLN A 64 8.40 -14.05 22.33
N LEU A 65 8.25 -14.70 23.51
CA LEU A 65 6.97 -15.33 23.88
C LEU A 65 6.03 -14.29 24.46
N GLN A 66 4.74 -14.46 24.22
CA GLN A 66 3.69 -13.65 24.83
C GLN A 66 3.56 -13.95 26.32
N GLU A 67 3.34 -12.88 27.10
CA GLU A 67 3.11 -12.99 28.54
C GLU A 67 1.66 -13.42 28.83
N GLU A 68 1.39 -13.85 30.10
CA GLU A 68 0.09 -14.37 30.55
C GLU A 68 -1.11 -13.41 30.31
N TRP A 69 -0.86 -12.09 30.22
CA TRP A 69 -1.92 -11.08 29.99
C TRP A 69 -2.15 -10.78 28.50
N MET A 70 -1.37 -11.32 27.59
CA MET A 70 -1.47 -11.13 26.16
C MET A 70 -2.54 -12.05 25.53
N PRO A 71 -2.96 -11.79 24.28
CA PRO A 71 -4.06 -12.53 23.64
C PRO A 71 -3.87 -14.04 23.57
N PHE A 72 -2.63 -14.50 23.39
CA PHE A 72 -2.31 -15.92 23.34
C PHE A 72 -1.03 -16.22 24.13
N PRO A 73 -1.12 -16.47 25.45
CA PRO A 73 0.02 -16.77 26.30
C PRO A 73 0.88 -17.90 25.74
N ASP A 74 2.20 -17.76 25.83
CA ASP A 74 3.21 -18.65 25.25
C ASP A 74 3.26 -18.69 23.70
N GLY A 75 2.36 -17.99 23.00
CA GLY A 75 2.49 -17.70 21.58
C GLY A 75 3.64 -16.74 21.29
N TYR A 76 3.99 -16.52 20.03
CA TYR A 76 5.06 -15.60 19.66
C TYR A 76 4.58 -14.14 19.58
N ILE A 77 5.52 -13.22 19.77
CA ILE A 77 5.39 -11.79 19.46
C ILE A 77 6.65 -11.32 18.75
N ASP A 78 6.49 -10.74 17.58
CA ASP A 78 7.56 -10.24 16.73
C ASP A 78 7.66 -8.73 16.78
N PHE A 79 8.87 -8.22 16.88
CA PHE A 79 9.19 -6.80 16.89
C PHE A 79 10.12 -6.46 15.74
N LEU A 80 9.74 -5.51 14.90
CA LEU A 80 10.58 -4.96 13.85
C LEU A 80 10.75 -3.46 14.08
N VAL A 81 12.00 -3.04 14.32
CA VAL A 81 12.36 -1.64 14.58
C VAL A 81 13.03 -1.06 13.34
N MET A 82 12.48 0.03 12.84
CA MET A 82 12.98 0.70 11.64
C MET A 82 12.92 2.22 11.75
N GLN A 83 13.52 2.91 10.83
CA GLN A 83 13.41 4.35 10.69
C GLN A 83 11.95 4.74 10.41
N ILE A 84 11.49 5.88 10.96
CA ILE A 84 10.29 6.52 10.44
C ILE A 84 10.61 6.99 9.03
N PRO A 85 9.88 6.50 8.00
CA PRO A 85 10.15 6.90 6.63
C PRO A 85 9.97 8.41 6.47
N PRO A 86 10.90 9.11 5.80
CA PRO A 86 10.70 10.53 5.52
C PRO A 86 9.63 10.74 4.45
N GLY A 87 9.07 11.96 4.41
CA GLY A 87 8.05 12.33 3.44
C GLY A 87 6.63 12.04 3.90
N GLU A 88 5.71 12.09 2.95
CA GLU A 88 4.28 11.94 3.16
C GLU A 88 3.74 10.74 2.36
N ILE A 89 2.64 10.15 2.79
CA ILE A 89 2.01 9.01 2.12
C ILE A 89 1.51 9.45 0.73
N VAL A 90 1.94 8.74 -0.31
CA VAL A 90 1.61 9.10 -1.70
C VAL A 90 0.11 9.15 -1.95
N ASP A 91 -0.66 8.23 -1.38
CA ASP A 91 -2.12 8.19 -1.51
C ASP A 91 -2.81 9.46 -0.98
N GLU A 92 -2.21 10.11 0.03
CA GLU A 92 -2.76 11.31 0.64
C GLU A 92 -2.42 12.59 -0.15
N ILE A 93 -1.26 12.60 -0.85
CA ILE A 93 -0.73 13.82 -1.48
C ILE A 93 -0.75 13.79 -3.01
N GLN A 94 -1.11 12.68 -3.65
CA GLN A 94 -0.95 12.50 -5.10
C GLN A 94 -1.67 13.57 -5.93
N ASP A 95 -2.81 14.07 -5.45
CA ASP A 95 -3.59 15.13 -6.15
C ASP A 95 -2.88 16.50 -6.10
N GLU A 96 -1.98 16.71 -5.14
CA GLU A 96 -1.20 17.94 -4.98
C GLU A 96 0.12 17.91 -5.76
N LEU A 97 0.58 16.70 -6.14
CA LEU A 97 1.84 16.51 -6.85
C LEU A 97 1.76 17.01 -8.29
N THR A 98 2.87 17.54 -8.79
CA THR A 98 3.02 17.91 -10.20
C THR A 98 3.17 16.67 -11.08
N ASP A 99 2.84 16.76 -12.37
CA ASP A 99 3.02 15.65 -13.33
C ASP A 99 4.46 15.14 -13.35
N ARG A 100 5.44 16.05 -13.21
CA ARG A 100 6.85 15.69 -13.14
C ARG A 100 7.20 14.88 -11.88
N GLN A 101 6.57 15.19 -10.75
CA GLN A 101 6.77 14.42 -9.52
C GLN A 101 6.12 13.05 -9.62
N LEU A 102 4.91 12.96 -10.17
CA LEU A 102 4.22 11.68 -10.42
C LEU A 102 5.03 10.79 -11.38
N GLU A 103 5.61 11.35 -12.45
CA GLU A 103 6.50 10.63 -13.34
C GLU A 103 7.76 10.13 -12.62
N SER A 104 8.38 11.00 -11.80
CA SER A 104 9.54 10.61 -10.98
C SER A 104 9.20 9.50 -9.98
N ILE A 105 8.03 9.54 -9.34
CA ILE A 105 7.56 8.50 -8.43
C ILE A 105 7.43 7.16 -9.17
N ARG A 106 6.85 7.13 -10.38
CA ARG A 106 6.72 5.91 -11.18
C ARG A 106 8.06 5.31 -11.57
N THR A 107 9.00 6.16 -12.01
CA THR A 107 10.37 5.72 -12.33
C THR A 107 11.06 5.09 -11.12
N GLN A 108 10.96 5.73 -9.95
CA GLN A 108 11.55 5.21 -8.71
C GLN A 108 10.84 3.94 -8.24
N LEU A 109 9.50 3.88 -8.36
CA LEU A 109 8.71 2.69 -8.04
C LEU A 109 9.12 1.49 -8.91
N ALA A 110 9.26 1.68 -10.21
CA ALA A 110 9.76 0.64 -11.12
C ALA A 110 11.12 0.10 -10.66
N HIS A 111 12.03 0.98 -10.26
CA HIS A 111 13.34 0.59 -9.72
C HIS A 111 13.24 -0.20 -8.40
N ILE A 112 12.33 0.19 -7.48
CA ILE A 112 12.08 -0.52 -6.22
C ILE A 112 11.55 -1.93 -6.52
N LEU A 113 10.51 -2.04 -7.34
CA LEU A 113 9.87 -3.31 -7.67
C LEU A 113 10.81 -4.24 -8.45
N GLU A 114 11.63 -3.71 -9.36
CA GLU A 114 12.65 -4.49 -10.07
C GLU A 114 13.76 -4.97 -9.11
N THR A 115 14.11 -4.15 -8.11
CA THR A 115 15.04 -4.56 -7.06
C THR A 115 14.46 -5.72 -6.24
N MET A 116 13.17 -5.65 -5.87
CA MET A 116 12.46 -6.73 -5.19
C MET A 116 12.44 -7.99 -6.07
N ARG A 117 12.00 -7.88 -7.33
CA ARG A 117 11.95 -9.01 -8.26
C ARG A 117 13.28 -9.73 -8.39
N LYS A 118 14.39 -9.00 -8.56
CA LYS A 118 15.76 -9.58 -8.65
C LYS A 118 16.20 -10.32 -7.40
N ASN A 119 15.59 -10.03 -6.26
CA ASN A 119 15.87 -10.69 -4.99
C ASN A 119 14.79 -11.72 -4.59
N GLY A 120 13.92 -12.11 -5.54
CA GLY A 120 12.91 -13.14 -5.33
C GLY A 120 11.61 -12.67 -4.68
N TYR A 121 11.39 -11.35 -4.56
CA TYR A 121 10.23 -10.77 -3.91
C TYR A 121 9.27 -10.08 -4.88
N LYS A 122 8.01 -10.02 -4.51
CA LYS A 122 6.98 -9.21 -5.16
C LYS A 122 5.97 -8.71 -4.14
N LEU A 123 5.20 -7.69 -4.46
CA LEU A 123 3.99 -7.34 -3.71
C LEU A 123 2.79 -8.07 -4.33
N VAL A 124 1.96 -8.68 -3.50
CA VAL A 124 0.72 -9.36 -3.92
C VAL A 124 -0.39 -8.34 -4.15
N GLN A 125 -0.37 -7.25 -3.38
CA GLN A 125 -1.26 -6.10 -3.55
C GLN A 125 -0.43 -4.85 -3.80
N GLN A 126 -0.96 -3.93 -4.59
CA GLN A 126 -0.35 -2.66 -4.94
C GLN A 126 -1.27 -1.53 -4.46
N HIS A 127 -0.73 -0.63 -3.64
CA HIS A 127 -1.46 0.54 -3.15
C HIS A 127 -0.52 1.72 -2.94
N ALA A 128 -0.96 2.92 -3.33
CA ALA A 128 -0.16 4.15 -3.16
C ALA A 128 0.14 4.46 -1.68
N GLY A 129 -0.71 3.98 -0.75
CA GLY A 129 -0.50 4.06 0.69
C GLY A 129 0.73 3.29 1.23
N TYR A 130 1.31 2.38 0.43
CA TYR A 130 2.55 1.70 0.79
C TYR A 130 3.81 2.52 0.51
N LEU A 131 3.64 3.72 -0.01
CA LEU A 131 4.70 4.58 -0.50
C LEU A 131 4.73 5.89 0.26
N ASN A 132 5.93 6.30 0.71
CA ASN A 132 6.20 7.66 1.18
C ASN A 132 7.04 8.40 0.16
N TYR A 133 6.68 9.65 -0.12
CA TYR A 133 7.41 10.52 -1.01
C TYR A 133 7.91 11.77 -0.31
N GLU A 134 9.22 11.97 -0.31
CA GLU A 134 9.88 13.16 0.22
C GLU A 134 10.08 14.17 -0.92
N ALA A 135 9.16 15.13 -1.03
CA ALA A 135 9.12 16.09 -2.14
C ALA A 135 10.38 16.97 -2.20
N GLN A 136 11.00 17.28 -1.05
CA GLN A 136 12.18 18.14 -0.97
C GLN A 136 13.42 17.51 -1.61
N THR A 137 13.58 16.20 -1.46
CA THR A 137 14.71 15.43 -2.02
C THR A 137 14.31 14.69 -3.29
N ASN A 138 13.04 14.73 -3.69
CA ASN A 138 12.46 13.96 -4.78
C ASN A 138 12.74 12.47 -4.64
N LYS A 139 12.46 11.91 -3.46
CA LYS A 139 12.79 10.53 -3.14
C LYS A 139 11.58 9.73 -2.70
N LEU A 140 11.46 8.52 -3.24
CA LEU A 140 10.40 7.55 -2.94
C LEU A 140 10.94 6.46 -2.02
N TYR A 141 10.09 6.01 -1.09
CA TYR A 141 10.35 4.90 -0.19
C TYR A 141 9.17 3.93 -0.21
N LEU A 142 9.43 2.64 -0.33
CA LEU A 142 8.43 1.60 -0.05
C LEU A 142 8.47 1.32 1.46
N VAL A 143 7.35 1.54 2.14
CA VAL A 143 7.30 1.58 3.61
C VAL A 143 6.47 0.46 4.22
N ASP A 144 5.61 -0.18 3.44
CA ASP A 144 4.77 -1.29 3.88
C ASP A 144 5.00 -2.55 3.04
N LEU A 145 5.24 -3.66 3.73
CA LEU A 145 5.53 -4.96 3.17
C LEU A 145 4.55 -6.05 3.66
N ASP A 146 3.37 -5.66 4.18
CA ASP A 146 2.37 -6.61 4.68
C ASP A 146 1.87 -7.58 3.62
N CYS A 147 1.87 -7.15 2.36
CA CYS A 147 1.44 -7.96 1.22
C CYS A 147 2.61 -8.52 0.42
N LEU A 148 3.65 -8.98 1.11
CA LEU A 148 4.82 -9.60 0.51
C LEU A 148 4.49 -10.97 -0.05
N GLY A 149 5.00 -11.26 -1.23
CA GLY A 149 4.97 -12.57 -1.87
C GLY A 149 6.30 -12.86 -2.55
N PHE A 150 6.38 -14.03 -3.18
CA PHE A 150 7.61 -14.53 -3.80
C PHE A 150 7.51 -14.54 -5.31
N SER A 151 8.65 -14.36 -5.97
CA SER A 151 8.82 -14.51 -7.40
C SER A 151 10.11 -15.28 -7.66
N ASP A 152 10.13 -16.05 -8.76
CA ASP A 152 11.36 -16.66 -9.24
C ASP A 152 11.95 -15.76 -10.34
N PRO A 153 13.05 -15.03 -10.05
CA PRO A 153 13.65 -14.11 -11.02
C PRO A 153 14.22 -14.82 -12.26
N GLU A 154 14.56 -16.12 -12.14
CA GLU A 154 15.09 -16.94 -13.22
C GLU A 154 13.99 -17.59 -14.06
N SER A 155 12.74 -17.47 -13.65
CA SER A 155 11.60 -18.01 -14.41
C SER A 155 11.46 -17.32 -15.76
N SER A 156 11.19 -18.09 -16.82
CA SER A 156 10.87 -17.56 -18.15
C SER A 156 9.61 -16.68 -18.19
N ARG A 157 8.84 -16.63 -17.08
CA ARG A 157 7.67 -15.77 -16.89
C ARG A 157 7.99 -14.52 -16.07
N SER A 158 9.22 -14.36 -15.60
CA SER A 158 9.66 -13.20 -14.82
C SER A 158 10.26 -12.17 -15.76
N PHE A 159 9.48 -11.14 -16.08
CA PHE A 159 9.93 -10.03 -16.92
C PHE A 159 10.46 -8.88 -16.06
N PRO A 160 11.49 -8.14 -16.55
CA PRO A 160 11.93 -6.91 -15.92
C PRO A 160 10.78 -5.93 -15.71
N ILE A 161 10.82 -5.21 -14.58
CA ILE A 161 9.81 -4.21 -14.24
C ILE A 161 10.36 -2.84 -14.62
N ASP A 162 9.67 -2.17 -15.52
CA ASP A 162 9.89 -0.79 -15.95
C ASP A 162 8.68 0.10 -15.61
N GLU A 163 8.73 1.36 -16.01
CA GLU A 163 7.71 2.36 -15.73
C GLU A 163 6.34 2.05 -16.38
N GLU A 164 6.33 1.26 -17.47
CA GLU A 164 5.13 0.86 -18.21
C GLU A 164 4.60 -0.51 -17.73
N SER A 165 5.28 -1.11 -16.76
CA SER A 165 4.89 -2.41 -16.22
C SER A 165 3.51 -2.35 -15.56
N PRO A 166 2.63 -3.34 -15.79
CA PRO A 166 1.36 -3.48 -15.08
C PRO A 166 1.50 -3.48 -13.56
N TYR A 167 2.64 -3.88 -13.02
CA TYR A 167 2.92 -3.82 -11.58
C TYR A 167 3.07 -2.39 -11.06
N VAL A 168 3.63 -1.48 -11.87
CA VAL A 168 3.71 -0.05 -11.56
C VAL A 168 2.36 0.62 -11.76
N GLU A 169 1.67 0.30 -12.86
CA GLU A 169 0.33 0.82 -13.15
C GLU A 169 -0.69 0.49 -12.05
N ALA A 170 -0.59 -0.69 -11.45
CA ALA A 170 -1.51 -1.15 -10.41
C ALA A 170 -1.47 -0.31 -9.11
N PHE A 171 -0.42 0.49 -8.88
CA PHE A 171 -0.39 1.45 -7.78
C PHE A 171 -1.31 2.65 -8.00
N ASN A 172 -1.82 2.82 -9.21
CA ASN A 172 -2.80 3.85 -9.58
C ASN A 172 -2.32 5.29 -9.29
N ILE A 173 -1.02 5.55 -9.48
CA ILE A 173 -0.38 6.85 -9.28
C ILE A 173 -0.55 7.70 -10.54
N TRP A 174 -1.77 8.19 -10.76
CA TRP A 174 -2.13 9.03 -11.89
C TRP A 174 -2.98 10.18 -11.40
N ARG A 175 -2.88 11.34 -12.06
CA ARG A 175 -3.98 12.31 -11.97
C ARG A 175 -5.18 11.73 -12.71
N THR A 176 -6.29 11.59 -12.01
CA THR A 176 -7.57 11.32 -12.66
C THR A 176 -7.83 12.45 -13.68
N PRO A 177 -8.04 12.17 -14.99
CA PRO A 177 -8.27 13.22 -15.99
C PRO A 177 -9.51 14.06 -15.75
N TYR A 178 -10.25 13.85 -14.67
CA TYR A 178 -11.56 14.45 -14.38
C TYR A 178 -11.70 14.96 -12.95
N SER A 179 -10.70 15.66 -12.44
CA SER A 179 -10.97 16.74 -11.48
C SER A 179 -10.93 18.04 -12.24
N LYS A 180 -11.93 18.29 -13.13
CA LYS A 180 -12.22 19.67 -13.50
C LYS A 180 -12.52 20.40 -12.20
N PRO A 181 -11.81 21.51 -11.87
CA PRO A 181 -12.29 22.40 -10.83
C PRO A 181 -13.72 22.76 -11.22
N GLU A 182 -14.64 22.72 -10.26
CA GLU A 182 -15.96 23.31 -10.40
C GLU A 182 -15.77 24.80 -10.73
N GLN A 183 -15.55 25.08 -12.00
CA GLN A 183 -15.56 26.43 -12.50
C GLN A 183 -17.01 26.86 -12.53
N ASP A 184 -17.31 27.70 -11.55
CA ASP A 184 -18.32 28.77 -11.67
C ASP A 184 -19.66 28.31 -12.28
N GLN A 185 -20.52 27.74 -11.47
CA GLN A 185 -21.93 27.94 -11.68
C GLN A 185 -22.20 29.47 -11.56
N LYS A 186 -22.15 30.17 -12.71
CA LYS A 186 -22.70 31.49 -12.80
C LYS A 186 -24.13 31.46 -12.26
N PRO A 187 -24.47 32.25 -11.24
CA PRO A 187 -25.87 32.40 -10.85
C PRO A 187 -26.60 33.18 -11.94
N GLY A 188 -27.60 32.57 -12.54
CA GLY A 188 -28.58 33.31 -13.31
C GLY A 188 -28.76 32.92 -14.78
N MET A 189 -29.22 31.69 -15.02
CA MET A 189 -29.97 31.46 -16.25
C MET A 189 -31.32 30.84 -15.84
N PRO A 190 -32.47 31.53 -16.12
CA PRO A 190 -33.79 30.95 -15.85
C PRO A 190 -33.99 29.69 -16.72
N PRO A 191 -34.75 28.71 -16.24
CA PRO A 191 -35.01 27.49 -17.00
C PRO A 191 -35.78 27.84 -18.29
N PRO A 192 -35.52 27.11 -19.40
CA PRO A 192 -36.26 27.33 -20.65
C PRO A 192 -37.75 27.05 -20.45
N ASP A 193 -38.60 27.94 -21.01
CA ASP A 193 -40.05 27.87 -20.97
C ASP A 193 -40.58 26.46 -21.31
N GLN A 194 -41.34 25.88 -20.40
CA GLN A 194 -42.05 24.66 -20.66
C GLN A 194 -43.20 24.91 -21.64
N PRO A 195 -43.40 24.08 -22.67
CA PRO A 195 -44.54 24.22 -23.57
C PRO A 195 -45.84 23.96 -22.80
N PRO A 196 -46.94 24.65 -23.17
CA PRO A 196 -48.21 24.61 -22.46
C PRO A 196 -48.80 23.19 -22.46
N LYS A 197 -49.27 22.77 -21.29
CA LYS A 197 -49.98 21.50 -21.08
C LYS A 197 -51.26 21.49 -21.90
N LYS A 198 -51.42 20.53 -22.81
CA LYS A 198 -52.67 20.31 -23.54
C LYS A 198 -53.74 19.86 -22.54
N GLU A 199 -54.78 20.65 -22.42
CA GLU A 199 -55.99 20.38 -21.64
C GLU A 199 -56.78 19.22 -22.29
N ASN A 200 -56.92 18.12 -21.54
CA ASN A 200 -57.69 16.96 -21.98
C ASN A 200 -59.19 17.26 -21.88
N GLN A 201 -59.81 17.56 -23.03
CA GLN A 201 -61.26 17.62 -23.14
C GLN A 201 -61.86 16.22 -22.96
N ARG A 202 -62.75 16.10 -21.96
CA ARG A 202 -63.63 14.89 -21.76
C ARG A 202 -64.68 14.86 -22.85
N PRO A 203 -65.01 13.65 -23.40
CA PRO A 203 -66.16 13.50 -24.29
C PRO A 203 -67.47 13.54 -23.50
N PRO A 204 -68.57 14.01 -24.14
CA PRO A 204 -69.87 14.15 -23.51
C PRO A 204 -70.54 12.76 -23.31
N LYS A 205 -71.29 12.65 -22.21
CA LYS A 205 -72.10 11.48 -21.91
C LYS A 205 -73.40 11.56 -22.72
N THR A 206 -73.74 10.56 -23.45
CA THR A 206 -75.11 10.13 -23.84
C THR A 206 -75.38 8.78 -23.26
#